data_913b26d1dcb312c4db7ea2b7beb97b48
#
_entry.id   913b26d1dcb312c4db7ea2b7beb97b48
#
_cell.length_a   1.000
_cell.length_b   1.000
_cell.length_c   1.000
_cell.angle_alpha   90.00
_cell.angle_beta   90.00
_cell.angle_gamma   90.00
#
_symmetry.space_group_name_H-M   'P 1'
#
loop_
_entity.id
_entity.type
_entity.pdbx_description
1 polymer ?
#
loop_
_entity_poly.entity_id
_entity_poly.type
_entity_poly.pdbx_seq_one_letter_code
_entity_poly.pdbx_strand_id
1 'polypeptide(L)'
;MSGVDFPALGGRLARSIRKGAAEAVRRHVEALGGSFPESAARAAEEISRRGGTPLAVAEDARVLGVIELKDVVKGGIKERFMRLRQMGIRTVMITGDNPLTAAAIAAEAGVDDFMAQATPEEKLRRIRREQAEGRLVAMTGDGTNDAPALAQADVGVAMN
;
A
#
# COMPACT_ATOMS: atom_id res chain seq x y z
N MET A 1 -11.04 4.95 2.63
CA MET A 1 -11.68 5.86 1.64
C MET A 1 -11.82 7.23 2.27
N SER A 2 -11.51 8.30 1.54
CA SER A 2 -11.65 9.71 1.94
C SER A 2 -12.50 10.46 0.91
N GLY A 3 -13.02 11.64 1.26
CA GLY A 3 -13.83 12.41 0.32
C GLY A 3 -14.36 13.71 0.87
N VAL A 4 -15.16 14.39 0.04
CA VAL A 4 -15.79 15.68 0.33
C VAL A 4 -17.27 15.61 -0.05
N ASP A 5 -18.11 16.17 0.78
CA ASP A 5 -19.53 16.31 0.54
C ASP A 5 -19.87 17.77 0.21
N PHE A 6 -20.59 17.97 -0.87
CA PHE A 6 -21.07 19.26 -1.30
C PHE A 6 -22.58 19.34 -1.04
N PRO A 7 -23.05 20.18 -0.13
CA PRO A 7 -24.47 20.34 0.11
C PRO A 7 -25.18 20.98 -1.10
N ALA A 8 -26.48 20.76 -1.21
CA ALA A 8 -27.28 21.42 -2.21
C ALA A 8 -27.24 22.94 -1.98
N LEU A 9 -26.86 23.71 -2.99
CA LEU A 9 -26.76 25.18 -2.93
C LEU A 9 -27.03 25.79 -4.31
N GLY A 10 -27.83 26.85 -4.34
CA GLY A 10 -28.04 27.64 -5.58
C GLY A 10 -28.62 26.85 -6.74
N GLY A 11 -29.55 25.92 -6.50
CA GLY A 11 -30.19 25.08 -7.54
C GLY A 11 -29.35 23.88 -7.98
N ARG A 12 -28.15 23.67 -7.41
CA ARG A 12 -27.35 22.46 -7.63
C ARG A 12 -27.71 21.40 -6.59
N LEU A 13 -27.83 20.14 -7.01
CA LEU A 13 -28.07 19.00 -6.13
C LEU A 13 -26.86 18.76 -5.21
N ALA A 14 -27.10 18.18 -4.05
CA ALA A 14 -26.03 17.67 -3.21
C ALA A 14 -25.26 16.58 -3.97
N ARG A 15 -23.94 16.52 -3.77
CA ARG A 15 -23.06 15.51 -4.38
C ARG A 15 -21.93 15.17 -3.43
N SER A 16 -21.42 13.97 -3.55
CA SER A 16 -20.27 13.52 -2.78
C SER A 16 -19.15 13.04 -3.72
N ILE A 17 -17.92 13.41 -3.42
CA ILE A 17 -16.74 12.87 -4.11
C ILE A 17 -15.99 11.98 -3.14
N ARG A 18 -15.68 10.76 -3.56
CA ARG A 18 -14.95 9.77 -2.78
C ARG A 18 -13.73 9.27 -3.55
N LYS A 19 -12.60 9.11 -2.85
CA LYS A 19 -11.39 8.47 -3.40
C LYS A 19 -10.86 7.42 -2.42
N GLY A 20 -10.22 6.40 -2.96
CA GLY A 20 -9.62 5.34 -2.17
C GLY A 20 -9.16 4.16 -3.02
N ALA A 21 -8.74 3.08 -2.35
CA ALA A 21 -8.43 1.84 -3.03
C ALA A 21 -9.60 1.41 -3.93
N ALA A 22 -9.30 0.90 -5.12
CA ALA A 22 -10.29 0.57 -6.14
C ALA A 22 -11.43 -0.31 -5.61
N GLU A 23 -11.10 -1.29 -4.76
CA GLU A 23 -12.08 -2.19 -4.14
C GLU A 23 -13.00 -1.48 -3.13
N ALA A 24 -12.47 -0.51 -2.37
CA ALA A 24 -13.27 0.26 -1.42
C ALA A 24 -14.26 1.19 -2.14
N VAL A 25 -13.82 1.82 -3.24
CA VAL A 25 -14.68 2.67 -4.07
C VAL A 25 -15.68 1.84 -4.86
N ARG A 26 -15.31 0.64 -5.33
CA ARG A 26 -16.24 -0.30 -5.97
C ARG A 26 -17.42 -0.60 -5.05
N ARG A 27 -17.15 -1.10 -3.84
CA ARG A 27 -18.19 -1.41 -2.85
C ARG A 27 -19.07 -0.21 -2.52
N HIS A 28 -18.49 0.98 -2.46
CA HIS A 28 -19.25 2.20 -2.20
C HIS A 28 -20.20 2.53 -3.36
N VAL A 29 -19.73 2.51 -4.59
CA VAL A 29 -20.53 2.79 -5.80
C VAL A 29 -21.66 1.77 -5.97
N GLU A 30 -21.36 0.47 -5.79
CA GLU A 30 -22.33 -0.62 -5.85
C GLU A 30 -23.41 -0.50 -4.76
N ALA A 31 -23.04 -0.12 -3.55
CA ALA A 31 -23.98 0.15 -2.46
C ALA A 31 -24.95 1.32 -2.74
N LEU A 32 -24.54 2.25 -3.61
CA LEU A 32 -25.36 3.36 -4.10
C LEU A 32 -26.15 3.00 -5.39
N GLY A 33 -26.13 1.74 -5.82
CA GLY A 33 -26.83 1.27 -7.02
C GLY A 33 -26.09 1.57 -8.34
N GLY A 34 -24.84 2.02 -8.29
CA GLY A 34 -23.98 2.21 -9.45
C GLY A 34 -23.22 0.94 -9.85
N SER A 35 -22.37 1.06 -10.86
CA SER A 35 -21.48 -0.02 -11.29
C SER A 35 -20.03 0.47 -11.38
N PHE A 36 -19.08 -0.43 -11.10
CA PHE A 36 -17.68 -0.14 -11.30
C PHE A 36 -17.25 -0.58 -12.70
N PRO A 37 -16.90 0.35 -13.62
CA PRO A 37 -16.61 0.01 -15.01
C PRO A 37 -15.40 -0.92 -15.14
N GLU A 38 -15.48 -1.88 -16.06
CA GLU A 38 -14.38 -2.80 -16.34
C GLU A 38 -13.10 -2.07 -16.80
N SER A 39 -13.25 -0.96 -17.52
CA SER A 39 -12.14 -0.12 -17.92
C SER A 39 -11.39 0.47 -16.73
N ALA A 40 -12.09 0.89 -15.68
CA ALA A 40 -11.48 1.36 -14.43
C ALA A 40 -10.80 0.22 -13.67
N ALA A 41 -11.38 -0.98 -13.67
CA ALA A 41 -10.79 -2.17 -13.06
C ALA A 41 -9.48 -2.56 -13.76
N ARG A 42 -9.46 -2.61 -15.08
CA ARG A 42 -8.25 -2.89 -15.88
C ARG A 42 -7.17 -1.83 -15.67
N ALA A 43 -7.56 -0.55 -15.66
CA ALA A 43 -6.61 0.54 -15.39
C ALA A 43 -5.97 0.42 -14.01
N ALA A 44 -6.77 0.11 -12.97
CA ALA A 44 -6.26 -0.10 -11.62
C ALA A 44 -5.29 -1.30 -11.55
N GLU A 45 -5.61 -2.40 -12.21
CA GLU A 45 -4.74 -3.58 -12.28
C GLU A 45 -3.42 -3.28 -13.01
N GLU A 46 -3.47 -2.57 -14.13
CA GLU A 46 -2.29 -2.20 -14.90
C GLU A 46 -1.37 -1.26 -14.11
N ILE A 47 -1.93 -0.26 -13.41
CA ILE A 47 -1.18 0.62 -12.51
C ILE A 47 -0.47 -0.22 -11.44
N SER A 48 -1.19 -1.15 -10.80
CA SER A 48 -0.61 -2.04 -9.77
C SER A 48 0.53 -2.90 -10.31
N ARG A 49 0.38 -3.48 -11.51
CA ARG A 49 1.43 -4.29 -12.14
C ARG A 49 2.71 -3.50 -12.44
N ARG A 50 2.59 -2.18 -12.64
CA ARG A 50 3.73 -1.26 -12.84
C ARG A 50 4.31 -0.71 -11.53
N GLY A 51 3.86 -1.23 -10.38
CA GLY A 51 4.31 -0.79 -9.06
C GLY A 51 3.70 0.53 -8.60
N GLY A 52 2.65 1.02 -9.27
CA GLY A 52 1.87 2.16 -8.83
C GLY A 52 0.77 1.75 -7.85
N THR A 53 0.29 2.70 -7.04
CA THR A 53 -0.88 2.55 -6.18
C THR A 53 -2.09 3.18 -6.86
N PRO A 54 -3.07 2.37 -7.31
CA PRO A 54 -4.27 2.91 -7.96
C PRO A 54 -5.24 3.45 -6.91
N LEU A 55 -5.68 4.70 -7.09
CA LEU A 55 -6.78 5.30 -6.35
C LEU A 55 -7.95 5.55 -7.29
N ALA A 56 -9.06 4.86 -7.07
CA ALA A 56 -10.30 5.15 -7.78
C ALA A 56 -10.98 6.40 -7.19
N VAL A 57 -11.66 7.14 -8.07
CA VAL A 57 -12.44 8.33 -7.72
C VAL A 57 -13.87 8.14 -8.21
N ALA A 58 -14.84 8.42 -7.36
CA ALA A 58 -16.25 8.40 -7.70
C ALA A 58 -16.96 9.68 -7.24
N GLU A 59 -17.96 10.09 -7.99
CA GLU A 59 -18.96 11.07 -7.63
C GLU A 59 -20.28 10.32 -7.46
N ASP A 60 -20.81 10.34 -6.24
CA ASP A 60 -21.98 9.56 -5.85
C ASP A 60 -21.86 8.09 -6.31
N ALA A 61 -22.79 7.60 -7.12
CA ALA A 61 -22.80 6.25 -7.66
C ALA A 61 -21.99 6.07 -8.96
N ARG A 62 -21.24 7.10 -9.42
CA ARG A 62 -20.55 7.08 -10.71
C ARG A 62 -19.02 7.13 -10.52
N VAL A 63 -18.31 6.15 -11.05
CA VAL A 63 -16.85 6.16 -11.12
C VAL A 63 -16.39 7.21 -12.14
N LEU A 64 -15.53 8.14 -11.72
CA LEU A 64 -14.96 9.18 -12.57
C LEU A 64 -13.67 8.70 -13.26
N GLY A 65 -12.88 7.87 -12.59
CA GLY A 65 -11.62 7.37 -13.11
C GLY A 65 -10.70 6.81 -12.03
N VAL A 66 -9.46 6.54 -12.45
CA VAL A 66 -8.41 6.02 -11.57
C VAL A 66 -7.19 6.96 -11.66
N ILE A 67 -6.62 7.28 -10.50
CA ILE A 67 -5.39 8.07 -10.36
C ILE A 67 -4.25 7.10 -10.05
N GLU A 68 -3.15 7.21 -10.75
CA GLU A 68 -1.91 6.52 -10.42
C GLU A 68 -1.10 7.35 -9.42
N LEU A 69 -0.81 6.77 -8.25
CA LEU A 69 0.25 7.24 -7.37
C LEU A 69 1.44 6.29 -7.55
N LYS A 70 2.61 6.84 -7.84
CA LYS A 70 3.81 6.04 -7.99
C LYS A 70 4.94 6.65 -7.19
N ASP A 71 5.44 5.88 -6.22
CA ASP A 71 6.69 6.17 -5.55
C ASP A 71 7.85 5.72 -6.43
N VAL A 72 8.86 6.55 -6.53
CA VAL A 72 10.07 6.21 -7.28
C VAL A 72 11.05 5.56 -6.31
N VAL A 73 11.42 4.32 -6.62
CA VAL A 73 12.49 3.63 -5.90
C VAL A 73 13.78 4.42 -6.09
N LYS A 74 14.39 4.87 -4.98
CA LYS A 74 15.61 5.69 -5.02
C LYS A 74 16.74 4.93 -5.71
N GLY A 75 17.47 5.62 -6.58
CA GLY A 75 18.64 5.04 -7.25
C GLY A 75 19.67 4.47 -6.26
N GLY A 76 20.29 3.34 -6.63
CA GLY A 76 21.28 2.66 -5.78
C GLY A 76 20.70 1.79 -4.66
N ILE A 77 19.35 1.67 -4.52
CA ILE A 77 18.76 0.85 -3.46
C ILE A 77 19.02 -0.64 -3.71
N LYS A 78 18.94 -1.07 -4.96
CA LYS A 78 19.17 -2.46 -5.38
C LYS A 78 20.58 -2.94 -5.02
N GLU A 79 21.58 -2.09 -5.25
CA GLU A 79 22.97 -2.35 -4.90
C GLU A 79 23.17 -2.45 -3.40
N ARG A 80 22.44 -1.64 -2.61
CA ARG A 80 22.48 -1.71 -1.14
C ARG A 80 21.89 -3.02 -0.63
N PHE A 81 20.77 -3.46 -1.16
CA PHE A 81 20.16 -4.75 -0.77
C PHE A 81 21.05 -5.94 -1.23
N MET A 82 21.70 -5.86 -2.39
CA MET A 82 22.69 -6.87 -2.79
C MET A 82 23.86 -6.96 -1.79
N ARG A 83 24.37 -5.82 -1.30
CA ARG A 83 25.43 -5.80 -0.28
C ARG A 83 24.96 -6.42 1.04
N LEU A 84 23.73 -6.10 1.50
CA LEU A 84 23.14 -6.70 2.70
C LEU A 84 23.05 -8.23 2.55
N ARG A 85 22.63 -8.72 1.38
CA ARG A 85 22.56 -10.16 1.08
C ARG A 85 23.94 -10.82 1.11
N GLN A 86 24.98 -10.16 0.58
CA GLN A 86 26.37 -10.65 0.68
C GLN A 86 26.88 -10.75 2.11
N MET A 87 26.34 -9.91 3.02
CA MET A 87 26.62 -9.98 4.47
C MET A 87 25.79 -11.03 5.20
N GLY A 88 24.98 -11.83 4.49
CA GLY A 88 24.08 -12.82 5.07
C GLY A 88 22.78 -12.25 5.66
N ILE A 89 22.47 -10.98 5.39
CA ILE A 89 21.27 -10.31 5.88
C ILE A 89 20.14 -10.51 4.86
N ARG A 90 19.06 -11.15 5.29
CA ARG A 90 17.83 -11.30 4.51
C ARG A 90 16.96 -10.05 4.66
N THR A 91 16.47 -9.53 3.57
CA THR A 91 15.65 -8.32 3.53
C THR A 91 14.19 -8.66 3.17
N VAL A 92 13.25 -8.11 3.95
CA VAL A 92 11.82 -8.31 3.74
C VAL A 92 11.13 -6.95 3.68
N MET A 93 10.45 -6.66 2.58
CA MET A 93 9.62 -5.48 2.45
C MET A 93 8.23 -5.76 3.04
N ILE A 94 7.73 -4.89 3.91
CA ILE A 94 6.40 -5.01 4.48
C ILE A 94 5.61 -3.75 4.12
N THR A 95 4.48 -3.92 3.42
CA THR A 95 3.66 -2.80 2.95
C THR A 95 2.17 -3.07 3.12
N GLY A 96 1.39 -1.99 3.23
CA GLY A 96 -0.08 -2.03 3.18
C GLY A 96 -0.64 -2.11 1.76
N ASP A 97 0.20 -1.99 0.72
CA ASP A 97 -0.23 -2.03 -0.68
C ASP A 97 -0.79 -3.39 -1.10
N ASN A 98 -1.50 -3.40 -2.23
CA ASN A 98 -1.98 -4.64 -2.82
C ASN A 98 -0.81 -5.52 -3.31
N PRO A 99 -1.02 -6.85 -3.47
CA PRO A 99 0.04 -7.79 -3.81
C PRO A 99 0.75 -7.50 -5.14
N LEU A 100 0.05 -6.96 -6.15
CA LEU A 100 0.64 -6.65 -7.45
C LEU A 100 1.62 -5.48 -7.36
N THR A 101 1.20 -4.40 -6.69
CA THR A 101 2.06 -3.24 -6.41
C THR A 101 3.27 -3.66 -5.57
N ALA A 102 3.04 -4.41 -4.49
CA ALA A 102 4.10 -4.88 -3.61
C ALA A 102 5.13 -5.75 -4.34
N ALA A 103 4.67 -6.69 -5.17
CA ALA A 103 5.54 -7.55 -5.96
C ALA A 103 6.41 -6.75 -6.94
N ALA A 104 5.83 -5.76 -7.63
CA ALA A 104 6.55 -4.91 -8.58
C ALA A 104 7.64 -4.08 -7.88
N ILE A 105 7.30 -3.44 -6.75
CA ILE A 105 8.25 -2.64 -5.96
C ILE A 105 9.35 -3.54 -5.36
N ALA A 106 9.01 -4.71 -4.84
CA ALA A 106 9.97 -5.66 -4.28
C ALA A 106 10.98 -6.13 -5.33
N ALA A 107 10.51 -6.43 -6.55
CA ALA A 107 11.37 -6.81 -7.68
C ALA A 107 12.28 -5.65 -8.13
N GLU A 108 11.75 -4.43 -8.20
CA GLU A 108 12.52 -3.24 -8.56
C GLU A 108 13.60 -2.93 -7.52
N ALA A 109 13.23 -2.98 -6.23
CA ALA A 109 14.15 -2.76 -5.11
C ALA A 109 15.17 -3.90 -4.93
N GLY A 110 14.82 -5.13 -5.33
CA GLY A 110 15.68 -6.29 -5.21
C GLY A 110 15.76 -6.88 -3.79
N VAL A 111 14.68 -6.75 -3.01
CA VAL A 111 14.56 -7.40 -1.71
C VAL A 111 14.36 -8.92 -1.84
N ASP A 112 14.62 -9.67 -0.76
CA ASP A 112 14.56 -11.14 -0.77
C ASP A 112 13.13 -11.68 -0.65
N ASP A 113 12.23 -10.93 0.01
CA ASP A 113 10.86 -11.34 0.27
C ASP A 113 9.98 -10.10 0.47
N PHE A 114 8.67 -10.25 0.40
CA PHE A 114 7.74 -9.17 0.71
C PHE A 114 6.46 -9.68 1.37
N MET A 115 5.81 -8.80 2.12
CA MET A 115 4.48 -8.99 2.68
C MET A 115 3.61 -7.80 2.26
N ALA A 116 2.54 -8.10 1.52
CA ALA A 116 1.55 -7.12 1.06
C ALA A 116 0.33 -7.08 1.98
N GLN A 117 -0.44 -6.00 1.93
CA GLN A 117 -1.66 -5.78 2.72
C GLN A 117 -1.47 -6.04 4.22
N ALA A 118 -0.26 -5.80 4.72
CA ALA A 118 0.13 -6.12 6.08
C ALA A 118 -0.56 -5.20 7.09
N THR A 119 -1.32 -5.79 8.01
CA THR A 119 -1.84 -5.09 9.18
C THR A 119 -0.74 -4.91 10.24
N PRO A 120 -0.89 -3.98 11.20
CA PRO A 120 0.07 -3.83 12.30
C PRO A 120 0.28 -5.13 13.08
N GLU A 121 -0.76 -5.93 13.28
CA GLU A 121 -0.71 -7.22 13.97
C GLU A 121 0.07 -8.27 13.17
N GLU A 122 -0.05 -8.26 11.85
CA GLU A 122 0.69 -9.18 10.98
C GLU A 122 2.18 -8.84 10.93
N LYS A 123 2.54 -7.55 10.92
CA LYS A 123 3.92 -7.10 11.06
C LYS A 123 4.54 -7.62 12.36
N LEU A 124 3.83 -7.44 13.48
CA LEU A 124 4.28 -7.92 14.78
C LEU A 124 4.44 -9.44 14.83
N ARG A 125 3.47 -10.20 14.28
CA ARG A 125 3.54 -11.67 14.20
C ARG A 125 4.73 -12.15 13.35
N ARG A 126 5.03 -11.44 12.25
CA ARG A 126 6.18 -11.80 11.42
C ARG A 126 7.49 -11.65 12.18
N ILE A 127 7.68 -10.53 12.90
CA ILE A 127 8.88 -10.29 13.71
C ILE A 127 9.04 -11.38 14.75
N ARG A 128 7.98 -11.67 15.54
CA ARG A 128 8.02 -12.71 16.58
C ARG A 128 8.35 -14.10 16.02
N ARG A 129 7.86 -14.42 14.83
CA ARG A 129 8.18 -15.68 14.18
C ARG A 129 9.66 -15.78 13.81
N GLU A 130 10.24 -14.75 13.20
CA GLU A 130 11.67 -14.73 12.86
C GLU A 130 12.54 -14.83 14.14
N GLN A 131 12.16 -14.13 15.21
CA GLN A 131 12.84 -14.20 16.51
C GLN A 131 12.73 -15.60 17.14
N ALA A 132 11.58 -16.24 17.09
CA ALA A 132 11.37 -17.61 17.58
C ALA A 132 12.21 -18.66 16.83
N GLU A 133 12.56 -18.37 15.58
CA GLU A 133 13.48 -19.18 14.77
C GLU A 133 14.97 -18.86 15.05
N GLY A 134 15.25 -18.03 16.06
CA GLY A 134 16.61 -17.67 16.48
C GLY A 134 17.28 -16.58 15.65
N ARG A 135 16.52 -15.84 14.84
CA ARG A 135 17.06 -14.74 14.02
C ARG A 135 16.98 -13.41 14.77
N LEU A 136 18.01 -12.57 14.61
CA LEU A 136 17.94 -11.18 15.00
C LEU A 136 17.19 -10.39 13.91
N VAL A 137 16.24 -9.57 14.34
CA VAL A 137 15.38 -8.79 13.46
C VAL A 137 15.65 -7.30 13.64
N ALA A 138 16.07 -6.63 12.57
CA ALA A 138 16.07 -5.18 12.47
C ALA A 138 14.84 -4.73 11.70
N MET A 139 14.11 -3.74 12.21
CA MET A 139 12.97 -3.13 11.52
C MET A 139 13.20 -1.64 11.34
N THR A 140 12.86 -1.14 10.15
CA THR A 140 12.83 0.28 9.84
C THR A 140 11.43 0.68 9.37
N GLY A 141 10.94 1.83 9.80
CA GLY A 141 9.61 2.34 9.45
C GLY A 141 9.48 3.82 9.78
N ASP A 142 8.37 4.44 9.39
CA ASP A 142 8.07 5.87 9.64
C ASP A 142 7.59 6.18 11.08
N GLY A 143 7.41 5.17 11.89
CA GLY A 143 7.16 5.27 13.32
C GLY A 143 5.70 5.34 13.75
N THR A 144 4.79 5.91 13.00
CA THR A 144 3.42 6.17 13.47
C THR A 144 2.58 4.89 13.61
N ASN A 145 2.49 4.12 12.53
CA ASN A 145 1.74 2.85 12.51
C ASN A 145 2.63 1.64 12.82
N ASP A 146 3.94 1.83 12.80
CA ASP A 146 4.94 0.78 12.96
C ASP A 146 5.51 0.71 14.38
N ALA A 147 5.12 1.63 15.28
CA ALA A 147 5.67 1.72 16.62
C ALA A 147 5.66 0.38 17.41
N PRO A 148 4.58 -0.42 17.42
CA PRO A 148 4.61 -1.72 18.12
C PRO A 148 5.59 -2.72 17.50
N ALA A 149 5.72 -2.70 16.18
CA ALA A 149 6.62 -3.58 15.43
C ALA A 149 8.09 -3.15 15.59
N LEU A 150 8.36 -1.83 15.56
CA LEU A 150 9.68 -1.26 15.86
C LEU A 150 10.14 -1.60 17.28
N ALA A 151 9.24 -1.50 18.25
CA ALA A 151 9.54 -1.84 19.65
C ALA A 151 9.76 -3.34 19.88
N GLN A 152 9.14 -4.22 19.07
CA GLN A 152 9.29 -5.67 19.16
C GLN A 152 10.60 -6.14 18.54
N ALA A 153 11.10 -5.49 17.49
CA ALA A 153 12.33 -5.86 16.82
C ALA A 153 13.55 -5.74 17.74
N ASP A 154 14.58 -6.54 17.50
CA ASP A 154 15.85 -6.45 18.26
C ASP A 154 16.55 -5.12 18.00
N VAL A 155 16.36 -4.56 16.80
CA VAL A 155 16.78 -3.21 16.42
C VAL A 155 15.64 -2.50 15.70
N GLY A 156 15.08 -1.45 16.31
CA GLY A 156 14.08 -0.59 15.70
C GLY A 156 14.69 0.74 15.25
N VAL A 157 14.47 1.12 13.98
CA VAL A 157 14.92 2.39 13.40
C VAL A 157 13.71 3.16 12.87
N ALA A 158 13.34 4.22 13.57
CA ALA A 158 12.32 5.15 13.07
C ALA A 158 12.96 6.14 12.08
N MET A 159 12.33 6.29 10.92
CA MET A 159 12.75 7.26 9.90
C MET A 159 11.78 8.44 9.87
N ASN A 160 12.32 9.65 9.79
CA ASN A 160 11.56 10.89 9.60
C ASN A 160 11.51 11.28 8.13
#